data_3612485883b7f6e0810353f5e1ba7617
#
_entry.id   3612485883b7f6e0810353f5e1ba7617
#
_cell.length_a   1.000
_cell.length_b   1.000
_cell.length_c   1.000
_cell.angle_alpha   90.00
_cell.angle_beta   90.00
_cell.angle_gamma   90.00
#
_symmetry.space_group_name_H-M   'P 1'
#
loop_
_entity.id
_entity.type
_entity.pdbx_description
1 polymer ?
#
loop_
_entity_poly.entity_id
_entity_poly.type
_entity_poly.pdbx_seq_one_letter_code
_entity_poly.pdbx_strand_id
1 'polypeptide(L)'
;LSLDVTELSATENLIHPGEYVLKAQELLSSLYGSDKSYILTGGSTSAIQSMICAGVKPGGTLLSAGDCHMSVINTCALLGINLKLFPKEIDNSFSVPKGTGTLKKHLTDDIDAVIITSPNYYGISSDIKNTAEECHAKNIPLLVDEAHGAHFIASNLFPQTAVKYADAVCQSAHKTLNAMNGSSYLHINGDLIDRKRLEKSLYMFQSSSPSYVIASSADIARDELTDGAMWEKTYDMCKSFKEKITDTGIK
;
A
#
# COMPACT_ATOMS: atom_id res chain seq x y z
N LEU A 1 9.83 -14.34 24.67
CA LEU A 1 8.66 -13.79 25.40
C LEU A 1 8.99 -12.51 26.19
N SER A 2 10.24 -12.30 26.62
CA SER A 2 10.64 -11.09 27.38
C SER A 2 10.51 -9.78 26.58
N LEU A 3 10.42 -9.85 25.25
CA LEU A 3 10.22 -8.69 24.36
C LEU A 3 8.78 -8.54 23.89
N ASP A 4 7.93 -9.52 24.15
CA ASP A 4 6.53 -9.51 23.74
C ASP A 4 5.70 -8.80 24.83
N VAL A 5 5.47 -7.53 24.63
CA VAL A 5 4.71 -6.67 25.54
C VAL A 5 3.47 -6.12 24.83
N THR A 6 2.46 -5.80 25.58
CA THR A 6 1.24 -5.13 25.12
C THR A 6 1.33 -3.62 25.35
N GLU A 7 0.23 -2.91 25.16
CA GLU A 7 0.11 -1.47 25.42
C GLU A 7 0.32 -1.17 26.92
N LEU A 8 1.47 -0.63 27.23
CA LEU A 8 1.86 -0.10 28.54
C LEU A 8 2.13 1.39 28.39
N SER A 9 2.24 2.11 29.50
CA SER A 9 2.63 3.52 29.47
C SER A 9 3.96 3.77 28.73
N ALA A 10 4.85 2.79 28.74
CA ALA A 10 6.14 2.86 28.06
C ALA A 10 6.12 2.41 26.59
N THR A 11 5.11 1.65 26.14
CA THR A 11 4.96 1.17 24.77
C THR A 11 3.94 1.96 23.95
N GLU A 12 3.16 2.81 24.62
CA GLU A 12 2.16 3.69 24.00
C GLU A 12 1.03 2.95 23.25
N ASN A 13 0.41 3.59 22.28
CA ASN A 13 -0.68 3.04 21.46
C ASN A 13 -0.38 3.30 19.97
N LEU A 14 -0.50 2.30 19.11
CA LEU A 14 -0.20 2.46 17.68
C LEU A 14 -1.20 3.36 16.93
N ILE A 15 -2.42 3.49 17.41
CA ILE A 15 -3.48 4.26 16.74
C ILE A 15 -3.58 5.68 17.31
N HIS A 16 -3.40 5.79 18.61
CA HIS A 16 -3.30 7.07 19.33
C HIS A 16 -1.89 7.21 19.92
N PRO A 17 -0.91 7.44 19.04
CA PRO A 17 0.49 7.37 19.40
C PRO A 17 0.89 8.46 20.39
N GLY A 18 1.69 8.09 21.38
CA GLY A 18 2.45 9.03 22.20
C GLY A 18 3.74 9.47 21.50
N GLU A 19 4.80 9.75 22.27
CA GLU A 19 6.01 10.37 21.75
C GLU A 19 6.80 9.47 20.78
N TYR A 20 7.04 8.20 21.14
CA TYR A 20 7.95 7.32 20.38
C TYR A 20 7.28 6.77 19.10
N VAL A 21 6.07 6.27 19.23
CA VAL A 21 5.32 5.75 18.07
C VAL A 21 4.98 6.89 17.10
N LEU A 22 4.61 8.07 17.62
CA LEU A 22 4.38 9.25 16.80
C LEU A 22 5.65 9.61 16.02
N LYS A 23 6.80 9.64 16.69
CA LYS A 23 8.08 9.95 16.04
C LYS A 23 8.44 8.95 14.95
N ALA A 24 8.24 7.66 15.16
CA ALA A 24 8.45 6.64 14.13
C ALA A 24 7.54 6.85 12.90
N GLN A 25 6.26 7.18 13.13
CA GLN A 25 5.30 7.48 12.05
C GLN A 25 5.64 8.79 11.32
N GLU A 26 6.13 9.81 12.02
CA GLU A 26 6.62 11.06 11.40
C GLU A 26 7.85 10.82 10.52
N LEU A 27 8.81 10.01 10.99
CA LEU A 27 9.98 9.62 10.21
C LEU A 27 9.58 8.83 8.96
N LEU A 28 8.59 7.92 9.09
CA LEU A 28 8.02 7.19 7.96
C LEU A 28 7.35 8.13 6.96
N SER A 29 6.55 9.09 7.43
CA SER A 29 5.91 10.10 6.59
C SER A 29 6.95 10.96 5.85
N SER A 30 7.99 11.40 6.57
CA SER A 30 9.08 12.20 6.01
C SER A 30 9.85 11.46 4.93
N LEU A 31 10.13 10.16 5.14
CA LEU A 31 10.85 9.33 4.17
C LEU A 31 10.07 9.19 2.85
N TYR A 32 8.77 8.89 2.92
CA TYR A 32 7.93 8.69 1.74
C TYR A 32 7.35 9.97 1.16
N GLY A 33 7.40 11.09 1.90
CA GLY A 33 6.80 12.37 1.50
C GLY A 33 5.28 12.36 1.58
N SER A 34 4.69 11.60 2.51
CA SER A 34 3.26 11.58 2.77
C SER A 34 2.84 12.59 3.84
N ASP A 35 1.58 13.01 3.86
CA ASP A 35 1.05 13.89 4.91
C ASP A 35 0.96 13.16 6.25
N LYS A 36 0.59 11.89 6.24
CA LYS A 36 0.54 11.03 7.43
C LYS A 36 0.79 9.58 7.08
N SER A 37 1.57 8.91 7.91
CA SER A 37 1.83 7.48 7.80
C SER A 37 1.52 6.75 9.09
N TYR A 38 1.13 5.49 8.96
CA TYR A 38 0.83 4.60 10.08
C TYR A 38 1.65 3.31 9.94
N ILE A 39 2.22 2.86 11.05
CA ILE A 39 2.80 1.52 11.18
C ILE A 39 1.70 0.58 11.65
N LEU A 40 1.49 -0.53 10.93
CA LEU A 40 0.44 -1.49 11.22
C LEU A 40 1.04 -2.88 11.44
N THR A 41 0.41 -3.66 12.32
CA THR A 41 0.83 -5.02 12.68
C THR A 41 -0.12 -6.11 12.19
N GLY A 42 -1.21 -5.74 11.52
CA GLY A 42 -2.20 -6.63 10.91
C GLY A 42 -1.99 -6.89 9.42
N GLY A 43 -0.78 -6.57 8.90
CA GLY A 43 -0.45 -6.69 7.49
C GLY A 43 -1.17 -5.68 6.60
N SER A 44 -0.86 -5.69 5.30
CA SER A 44 -1.56 -4.85 4.32
C SER A 44 -3.06 -5.15 4.21
N THR A 45 -3.52 -6.31 4.70
CA THR A 45 -4.95 -6.61 4.78
C THR A 45 -5.68 -5.61 5.66
N SER A 46 -5.19 -5.31 6.87
CA SER A 46 -5.80 -4.32 7.75
C SER A 46 -5.70 -2.90 7.18
N ALA A 47 -4.61 -2.59 6.47
CA ALA A 47 -4.46 -1.32 5.76
C ALA A 47 -5.52 -1.17 4.63
N ILE A 48 -5.69 -2.21 3.79
CA ILE A 48 -6.70 -2.24 2.72
C ILE A 48 -8.10 -2.08 3.29
N GLN A 49 -8.43 -2.82 4.36
CA GLN A 49 -9.72 -2.69 5.04
C GLN A 49 -9.95 -1.26 5.53
N SER A 50 -8.95 -0.66 6.15
CA SER A 50 -9.05 0.69 6.71
C SER A 50 -9.20 1.76 5.63
N MET A 51 -8.40 1.72 4.56
CA MET A 51 -8.48 2.71 3.50
C MET A 51 -9.78 2.60 2.67
N ILE A 52 -10.27 1.38 2.41
CA ILE A 52 -11.57 1.19 1.75
C ILE A 52 -12.71 1.70 2.63
N CYS A 53 -12.72 1.34 3.93
CA CYS A 53 -13.72 1.82 4.87
C CYS A 53 -13.72 3.35 5.00
N ALA A 54 -12.56 3.99 4.90
CA ALA A 54 -12.44 5.45 4.93
C ALA A 54 -12.89 6.11 3.62
N GLY A 55 -12.56 5.51 2.47
CA GLY A 55 -12.83 6.05 1.14
C GLY A 55 -14.25 5.82 0.64
N VAL A 56 -14.92 4.73 1.08
CA VAL A 56 -16.25 4.35 0.59
C VAL A 56 -17.24 4.18 1.73
N LYS A 57 -18.43 4.74 1.63
CA LYS A 57 -19.52 4.56 2.62
C LYS A 57 -20.21 3.21 2.41
N PRO A 58 -20.86 2.63 3.45
CA PRO A 58 -21.73 1.48 3.27
C PRO A 58 -22.79 1.74 2.20
N GLY A 59 -22.97 0.79 1.27
CA GLY A 59 -23.84 0.94 0.11
C GLY A 59 -23.24 1.73 -1.04
N GLY A 60 -22.08 2.36 -0.86
CA GLY A 60 -21.34 3.05 -1.92
C GLY A 60 -20.65 2.09 -2.89
N THR A 61 -19.92 2.63 -3.86
CA THR A 61 -19.31 1.84 -4.95
C THR A 61 -17.79 2.03 -4.98
N LEU A 62 -17.05 0.93 -4.86
CA LEU A 62 -15.62 0.86 -5.11
C LEU A 62 -15.37 0.33 -6.52
N LEU A 63 -14.61 1.06 -7.32
CA LEU A 63 -14.12 0.59 -8.61
C LEU A 63 -12.73 -0.03 -8.44
N SER A 64 -12.54 -1.25 -8.89
CA SER A 64 -11.26 -1.96 -8.77
C SER A 64 -10.82 -2.57 -10.09
N ALA A 65 -9.51 -2.70 -10.27
CA ALA A 65 -8.98 -3.53 -11.35
C ALA A 65 -9.28 -5.02 -11.08
N GLY A 66 -9.45 -5.80 -12.15
CA GLY A 66 -9.82 -7.20 -12.05
C GLY A 66 -8.77 -8.13 -11.43
N ASP A 67 -7.55 -7.64 -11.19
CA ASP A 67 -6.44 -8.35 -10.55
C ASP A 67 -6.22 -7.94 -9.08
N CYS A 68 -7.22 -7.35 -8.44
CA CYS A 68 -7.13 -6.94 -7.04
C CYS A 68 -6.96 -8.15 -6.10
N HIS A 69 -6.30 -7.91 -4.97
CA HIS A 69 -6.13 -8.92 -3.94
C HIS A 69 -7.48 -9.29 -3.29
N MET A 70 -7.62 -10.54 -2.85
CA MET A 70 -8.85 -11.04 -2.18
C MET A 70 -9.30 -10.19 -0.98
N SER A 71 -8.39 -9.49 -0.30
CA SER A 71 -8.74 -8.59 0.79
C SER A 71 -9.66 -7.45 0.34
N VAL A 72 -9.55 -6.97 -0.90
CA VAL A 72 -10.45 -5.95 -1.46
C VAL A 72 -11.87 -6.52 -1.58
N ILE A 73 -12.01 -7.69 -2.19
CA ILE A 73 -13.30 -8.37 -2.38
C ILE A 73 -13.96 -8.68 -1.03
N ASN A 74 -13.18 -9.26 -0.11
CA ASN A 74 -13.67 -9.62 1.22
C ASN A 74 -14.07 -8.37 2.03
N THR A 75 -13.33 -7.27 1.89
CA THR A 75 -13.67 -6.00 2.55
C THR A 75 -14.98 -5.43 2.02
N CYS A 76 -15.19 -5.43 0.71
CA CYS A 76 -16.43 -4.97 0.11
C CYS A 76 -17.62 -5.81 0.60
N ALA A 77 -17.48 -7.12 0.65
CA ALA A 77 -18.50 -8.03 1.16
C ALA A 77 -18.81 -7.78 2.65
N LEU A 78 -17.76 -7.58 3.47
CA LEU A 78 -17.91 -7.31 4.91
C LEU A 78 -18.61 -5.98 5.18
N LEU A 79 -18.30 -4.95 4.41
CA LEU A 79 -18.78 -3.57 4.64
C LEU A 79 -20.06 -3.22 3.85
N GLY A 80 -20.59 -4.14 3.04
CA GLY A 80 -21.76 -3.88 2.20
C GLY A 80 -21.48 -2.84 1.11
N ILE A 81 -20.27 -2.87 0.55
CA ILE A 81 -19.83 -1.99 -0.53
C ILE A 81 -20.03 -2.67 -1.88
N ASN A 82 -20.56 -1.95 -2.86
CA ASN A 82 -20.70 -2.45 -4.22
C ASN A 82 -19.32 -2.45 -4.91
N LEU A 83 -18.84 -3.62 -5.31
CA LEU A 83 -17.58 -3.73 -6.04
C LEU A 83 -17.85 -3.79 -7.54
N LYS A 84 -17.35 -2.81 -8.29
CA LYS A 84 -17.28 -2.81 -9.75
C LYS A 84 -15.88 -3.15 -10.19
N LEU A 85 -15.74 -4.05 -11.15
CA LEU A 85 -14.46 -4.44 -11.70
C LEU A 85 -14.31 -3.90 -13.12
N PHE A 86 -13.15 -3.32 -13.42
CA PHE A 86 -12.76 -3.02 -14.80
C PHE A 86 -11.65 -3.97 -15.27
N PRO A 87 -11.67 -4.35 -16.56
CA PRO A 87 -10.66 -5.24 -17.10
C PRO A 87 -9.33 -4.49 -17.25
N LYS A 88 -8.22 -5.16 -16.93
CA LYS A 88 -6.90 -4.73 -17.36
C LYS A 88 -6.58 -5.28 -18.74
N GLU A 89 -5.75 -4.57 -19.49
CA GLU A 89 -5.12 -5.13 -20.67
C GLU A 89 -4.26 -6.33 -20.29
N ILE A 90 -4.28 -7.36 -21.11
CA ILE A 90 -3.51 -8.59 -20.88
C ILE A 90 -2.37 -8.66 -21.86
N ASP A 91 -1.16 -8.97 -21.40
CA ASP A 91 -0.07 -9.35 -22.27
C ASP A 91 -0.35 -10.74 -22.86
N ASN A 92 -0.54 -10.80 -24.16
CA ASN A 92 -0.90 -12.05 -24.84
C ASN A 92 0.23 -13.11 -24.80
N SER A 93 1.48 -12.70 -24.52
CA SER A 93 2.62 -13.63 -24.47
C SER A 93 2.63 -14.45 -23.18
N PHE A 94 2.15 -13.86 -22.06
CA PHE A 94 2.22 -14.47 -20.73
C PHE A 94 0.86 -14.49 -20.00
N SER A 95 -0.21 -13.98 -20.60
CA SER A 95 -1.53 -13.81 -19.96
C SER A 95 -1.47 -12.98 -18.66
N VAL A 96 -0.55 -12.02 -18.60
CA VAL A 96 -0.32 -11.18 -17.40
C VAL A 96 -1.03 -9.85 -17.54
N PRO A 97 -1.77 -9.40 -16.51
CA PRO A 97 -2.41 -8.09 -16.53
C PRO A 97 -1.40 -6.95 -16.68
N LYS A 98 -1.64 -6.07 -17.65
CA LYS A 98 -0.91 -4.81 -17.86
C LYS A 98 -1.73 -3.65 -17.29
N GLY A 99 -1.07 -2.60 -16.85
CA GLY A 99 -1.54 -1.26 -16.54
C GLY A 99 -3.05 -0.99 -16.39
N THR A 100 -3.41 0.27 -16.30
CA THR A 100 -4.78 0.75 -16.06
C THR A 100 -5.43 1.41 -17.29
N GLY A 101 -4.96 1.11 -18.49
CA GLY A 101 -5.28 1.83 -19.74
C GLY A 101 -6.76 2.03 -20.12
N THR A 102 -7.71 1.44 -19.36
CA THR A 102 -9.16 1.59 -19.62
C THR A 102 -9.92 2.28 -18.48
N LEU A 103 -9.24 2.76 -17.43
CA LEU A 103 -9.89 3.29 -16.21
C LEU A 103 -10.89 4.41 -16.51
N LYS A 104 -10.51 5.39 -17.31
CA LYS A 104 -11.32 6.58 -17.62
C LYS A 104 -12.75 6.26 -18.08
N LYS A 105 -12.94 5.15 -18.81
CA LYS A 105 -14.25 4.71 -19.31
C LYS A 105 -15.16 4.19 -18.20
N HIS A 106 -14.60 3.82 -17.06
CA HIS A 106 -15.29 3.22 -15.93
C HIS A 106 -15.51 4.21 -14.77
N LEU A 107 -14.95 5.43 -14.84
CA LEU A 107 -15.15 6.48 -13.86
C LEU A 107 -16.52 7.16 -14.06
N THR A 108 -17.57 6.48 -13.64
CA THR A 108 -18.96 6.99 -13.65
C THR A 108 -19.26 7.75 -12.34
N ASP A 109 -20.34 8.54 -12.33
CA ASP A 109 -20.66 9.45 -11.21
C ASP A 109 -21.08 8.71 -9.91
N ASP A 110 -21.32 7.41 -9.99
CA ASP A 110 -21.65 6.56 -8.84
C ASP A 110 -20.43 5.88 -8.19
N ILE A 111 -19.22 6.22 -8.63
CA ILE A 111 -17.97 5.71 -8.04
C ILE A 111 -17.54 6.61 -6.88
N ASP A 112 -17.41 6.04 -5.67
CA ASP A 112 -16.92 6.75 -4.49
C ASP A 112 -15.40 6.73 -4.37
N ALA A 113 -14.76 5.63 -4.78
CA ALA A 113 -13.30 5.50 -4.76
C ALA A 113 -12.82 4.50 -5.83
N VAL A 114 -11.56 4.61 -6.20
CA VAL A 114 -10.85 3.64 -7.05
C VAL A 114 -9.77 2.95 -6.25
N ILE A 115 -9.61 1.63 -6.41
CA ILE A 115 -8.46 0.90 -5.88
C ILE A 115 -7.77 0.12 -6.99
N ILE A 116 -6.44 0.22 -7.03
CA ILE A 116 -5.60 -0.55 -7.96
C ILE A 116 -4.45 -1.22 -7.22
N THR A 117 -3.95 -2.34 -7.76
CA THR A 117 -2.75 -3.02 -7.27
C THR A 117 -1.57 -2.65 -8.17
N SER A 118 -0.53 -2.03 -7.59
CA SER A 118 0.68 -1.63 -8.32
C SER A 118 1.89 -1.54 -7.38
N PRO A 119 2.96 -2.33 -7.60
CA PRO A 119 3.05 -3.36 -8.64
C PRO A 119 2.07 -4.51 -8.38
N ASN A 120 1.65 -5.18 -9.44
CA ASN A 120 0.84 -6.37 -9.29
C ASN A 120 1.70 -7.59 -8.87
N TYR A 121 1.06 -8.77 -8.72
CA TYR A 121 1.74 -10.01 -8.31
C TYR A 121 2.92 -10.41 -9.23
N TYR A 122 2.90 -9.99 -10.48
CA TYR A 122 3.93 -10.28 -11.49
C TYR A 122 5.01 -9.20 -11.57
N GLY A 123 5.00 -8.20 -10.68
CA GLY A 123 5.97 -7.11 -10.66
C GLY A 123 5.71 -6.01 -11.70
N ILE A 124 4.53 -5.97 -12.31
CA ILE A 124 4.17 -4.96 -13.31
C ILE A 124 3.55 -3.75 -12.60
N SER A 125 4.17 -2.59 -12.76
CA SER A 125 3.67 -1.32 -12.25
C SER A 125 2.70 -0.66 -13.22
N SER A 126 1.68 0.00 -12.69
CA SER A 126 0.74 0.85 -13.44
C SER A 126 1.25 2.30 -13.51
N ASP A 127 0.75 3.08 -14.46
CA ASP A 127 0.97 4.54 -14.51
C ASP A 127 0.08 5.21 -13.44
N ILE A 128 0.60 5.26 -12.21
CA ILE A 128 -0.13 5.80 -11.04
C ILE A 128 -0.40 7.29 -11.21
N LYS A 129 0.55 8.04 -11.78
CA LYS A 129 0.40 9.48 -11.98
C LYS A 129 -0.81 9.78 -12.84
N ASN A 130 -0.88 9.20 -14.03
CA ASN A 130 -2.02 9.40 -14.93
C ASN A 130 -3.33 8.88 -14.33
N THR A 131 -3.28 7.75 -13.63
CA THR A 131 -4.45 7.19 -12.92
C THR A 131 -4.98 8.15 -11.86
N ALA A 132 -4.09 8.77 -11.07
CA ALA A 132 -4.47 9.77 -10.07
C ALA A 132 -5.08 11.02 -10.72
N GLU A 133 -4.46 11.54 -11.79
CA GLU A 133 -4.98 12.68 -12.54
C GLU A 133 -6.41 12.43 -13.07
N GLU A 134 -6.68 11.24 -13.60
CA GLU A 134 -8.02 10.85 -14.06
C GLU A 134 -9.05 10.77 -12.92
N CYS A 135 -8.67 10.21 -11.76
CA CYS A 135 -9.53 10.12 -10.57
C CYS A 135 -9.79 11.51 -9.97
N HIS A 136 -8.74 12.29 -9.75
CA HIS A 136 -8.83 13.62 -9.13
C HIS A 136 -9.61 14.61 -9.97
N ALA A 137 -9.58 14.51 -11.32
CA ALA A 137 -10.42 15.31 -12.20
C ALA A 137 -11.93 15.15 -11.93
N LYS A 138 -12.32 14.08 -11.22
CA LYS A 138 -13.69 13.77 -10.79
C LYS A 138 -13.90 13.84 -9.28
N ASN A 139 -12.92 14.32 -8.51
CA ASN A 139 -12.92 14.28 -7.03
C ASN A 139 -13.08 12.86 -6.46
N ILE A 140 -12.61 11.86 -7.16
CA ILE A 140 -12.63 10.45 -6.71
C ILE A 140 -11.26 10.13 -6.11
N PRO A 141 -11.17 9.65 -4.85
CA PRO A 141 -9.90 9.25 -4.26
C PRO A 141 -9.33 7.99 -4.92
N LEU A 142 -8.00 7.99 -5.13
CA LEU A 142 -7.25 6.85 -5.58
C LEU A 142 -6.61 6.14 -4.40
N LEU A 143 -6.96 4.87 -4.20
CA LEU A 143 -6.35 3.95 -3.24
C LEU A 143 -5.40 3.03 -3.99
N VAL A 144 -4.21 2.78 -3.45
CA VAL A 144 -3.24 1.88 -4.10
C VAL A 144 -2.79 0.79 -3.14
N ASP A 145 -2.99 -0.45 -3.57
CA ASP A 145 -2.34 -1.61 -2.96
C ASP A 145 -0.92 -1.74 -3.56
N GLU A 146 0.04 -1.14 -2.90
CA GLU A 146 1.47 -1.19 -3.21
C GLU A 146 2.20 -2.21 -2.30
N ALA A 147 1.53 -3.31 -1.95
CA ALA A 147 2.08 -4.30 -1.02
C ALA A 147 3.46 -4.85 -1.45
N HIS A 148 3.78 -4.83 -2.72
CA HIS A 148 5.07 -5.30 -3.26
C HIS A 148 6.04 -4.17 -3.59
N GLY A 149 5.75 -2.90 -3.26
CA GLY A 149 6.53 -1.73 -3.66
C GLY A 149 7.14 -0.92 -2.51
N ALA A 150 7.15 -1.43 -1.28
CA ALA A 150 7.68 -0.67 -0.13
C ALA A 150 9.15 -0.22 -0.31
N HIS A 151 9.95 -0.94 -1.10
CA HIS A 151 11.34 -0.59 -1.40
C HIS A 151 11.51 0.49 -2.48
N PHE A 152 10.46 0.91 -3.17
CA PHE A 152 10.57 1.85 -4.30
C PHE A 152 11.18 3.21 -3.93
N ILE A 153 11.04 3.61 -2.69
CA ILE A 153 11.61 4.87 -2.20
C ILE A 153 13.14 4.81 -2.00
N ALA A 154 13.74 3.61 -1.92
CA ALA A 154 15.14 3.44 -1.56
C ALA A 154 16.13 3.90 -2.64
N SER A 155 15.76 3.88 -3.92
CA SER A 155 16.62 4.36 -5.02
C SER A 155 15.80 4.76 -6.24
N ASN A 156 16.31 5.72 -7.01
CA ASN A 156 15.74 6.13 -8.30
C ASN A 156 15.85 5.07 -9.41
N LEU A 157 16.51 3.94 -9.16
CA LEU A 157 16.53 2.78 -10.06
C LEU A 157 15.21 2.02 -10.07
N PHE A 158 14.40 2.17 -9.02
CA PHE A 158 13.07 1.57 -8.91
C PHE A 158 11.98 2.47 -9.52
N PRO A 159 10.79 1.91 -9.81
CA PRO A 159 9.62 2.73 -10.14
C PRO A 159 9.30 3.76 -9.05
N GLN A 160 8.65 4.84 -9.41
CA GLN A 160 8.18 5.80 -8.40
C GLN A 160 7.09 5.16 -7.55
N THR A 161 7.18 5.35 -6.22
CA THR A 161 6.14 4.91 -5.28
C THR A 161 4.81 5.62 -5.54
N ALA A 162 3.72 4.90 -5.37
CA ALA A 162 2.36 5.43 -5.47
C ALA A 162 2.08 6.53 -4.43
N VAL A 163 2.82 6.55 -3.32
CA VAL A 163 2.66 7.54 -2.25
C VAL A 163 2.74 8.97 -2.77
N LYS A 164 3.47 9.19 -3.85
CA LYS A 164 3.64 10.51 -4.46
C LYS A 164 2.36 11.07 -5.12
N TYR A 165 1.41 10.22 -5.48
CA TYR A 165 0.28 10.59 -6.33
C TYR A 165 -1.08 10.18 -5.77
N ALA A 166 -1.15 9.09 -5.03
CA ALA A 166 -2.39 8.51 -4.53
C ALA A 166 -2.79 9.07 -3.16
N ASP A 167 -4.08 9.02 -2.85
CA ASP A 167 -4.65 9.55 -1.60
C ASP A 167 -4.45 8.59 -0.43
N ALA A 168 -4.45 7.27 -0.68
CA ALA A 168 -4.09 6.27 0.31
C ALA A 168 -3.29 5.14 -0.34
N VAL A 169 -2.19 4.76 0.31
CA VAL A 169 -1.29 3.70 -0.19
C VAL A 169 -0.95 2.75 0.92
N CYS A 170 -1.19 1.46 0.72
CA CYS A 170 -0.72 0.44 1.65
C CYS A 170 0.49 -0.30 1.09
N GLN A 171 1.45 -0.60 1.98
CA GLN A 171 2.67 -1.33 1.64
C GLN A 171 2.89 -2.45 2.67
N SER A 172 3.29 -3.64 2.20
CA SER A 172 3.72 -4.72 3.09
C SER A 172 5.22 -4.60 3.35
N ALA A 173 5.61 -4.08 4.52
CA ALA A 173 7.02 -4.01 4.89
C ALA A 173 7.66 -5.40 4.91
N HIS A 174 6.94 -6.41 5.39
CA HIS A 174 7.42 -7.79 5.50
C HIS A 174 7.61 -8.54 4.18
N LYS A 175 7.16 -8.01 3.03
CA LYS A 175 7.33 -8.69 1.73
C LYS A 175 8.64 -8.32 1.06
N THR A 176 9.02 -7.05 1.12
CA THR A 176 10.15 -6.52 0.36
C THR A 176 11.21 -5.86 1.23
N LEU A 177 10.93 -5.62 2.52
CA LEU A 177 11.88 -5.09 3.50
C LEU A 177 12.23 -6.14 4.56
N ASN A 178 13.24 -5.87 5.37
CA ASN A 178 13.69 -6.74 6.47
C ASN A 178 12.79 -6.59 7.72
N ALA A 179 11.48 -6.73 7.55
CA ALA A 179 10.52 -6.60 8.62
C ALA A 179 9.81 -7.91 8.93
N MET A 180 9.34 -8.08 10.15
CA MET A 180 8.64 -9.29 10.58
C MET A 180 7.27 -9.41 9.89
N ASN A 181 6.82 -10.64 9.66
CA ASN A 181 5.51 -10.92 9.09
C ASN A 181 4.39 -10.19 9.84
N GLY A 182 3.46 -9.62 9.10
CA GLY A 182 2.37 -8.82 9.64
C GLY A 182 2.67 -7.32 9.68
N SER A 183 3.92 -6.89 9.49
CA SER A 183 4.23 -5.46 9.41
C SER A 183 3.82 -4.85 8.08
N SER A 184 3.22 -3.68 8.13
CA SER A 184 2.83 -2.91 6.96
C SER A 184 2.80 -1.42 7.25
N TYR A 185 2.80 -0.62 6.18
CA TYR A 185 2.63 0.82 6.24
C TYR A 185 1.33 1.21 5.55
N LEU A 186 0.72 2.28 6.05
CA LEU A 186 -0.38 2.96 5.39
C LEU A 186 -0.05 4.45 5.31
N HIS A 187 0.00 4.99 4.10
CA HIS A 187 0.30 6.38 3.80
C HIS A 187 -0.97 7.09 3.32
N ILE A 188 -1.14 8.33 3.74
CA ILE A 188 -2.31 9.13 3.39
C ILE A 188 -1.86 10.51 2.94
N ASN A 189 -2.45 11.01 1.85
CA ASN A 189 -2.20 12.32 1.28
C ASN A 189 -3.51 13.05 0.95
N GLY A 190 -3.43 14.37 0.85
CA GLY A 190 -4.56 15.22 0.45
C GLY A 190 -5.76 15.12 1.39
N ASP A 191 -6.91 15.58 0.92
CA ASP A 191 -8.12 15.74 1.72
C ASP A 191 -9.29 14.87 1.23
N LEU A 192 -9.10 14.03 0.20
CA LEU A 192 -10.17 13.19 -0.35
C LEU A 192 -10.51 11.99 0.55
N ILE A 193 -9.61 11.61 1.46
CA ILE A 193 -9.87 10.57 2.48
C ILE A 193 -10.27 11.23 3.80
N ASP A 194 -11.44 10.87 4.31
CA ASP A 194 -11.90 11.31 5.63
C ASP A 194 -10.99 10.74 6.74
N ARG A 195 -10.15 11.59 7.29
CA ARG A 195 -9.16 11.25 8.33
C ARG A 195 -9.80 10.66 9.59
N LYS A 196 -10.98 11.19 9.99
CA LYS A 196 -11.69 10.70 11.18
C LYS A 196 -12.27 9.30 10.95
N ARG A 197 -12.79 9.05 9.74
CA ARG A 197 -13.24 7.70 9.37
C ARG A 197 -12.08 6.74 9.28
N LEU A 198 -10.94 7.19 8.75
CA LEU A 198 -9.73 6.36 8.70
C LEU A 198 -9.26 5.95 10.10
N GLU A 199 -9.17 6.87 11.05
CA GLU A 199 -8.75 6.57 12.43
C GLU A 199 -9.71 5.58 13.11
N LYS A 200 -11.01 5.75 12.92
CA LYS A 200 -12.01 4.77 13.39
C LYS A 200 -11.85 3.41 12.74
N SER A 201 -11.56 3.38 11.45
CA SER A 201 -11.36 2.13 10.70
C SER A 201 -10.08 1.41 11.16
N LEU A 202 -9.00 2.14 11.38
CA LEU A 202 -7.77 1.61 11.95
C LEU A 202 -8.04 0.98 13.33
N TYR A 203 -8.82 1.63 14.17
CA TYR A 203 -9.21 1.08 15.46
C TYR A 203 -10.04 -0.20 15.35
N MET A 204 -10.91 -0.29 14.33
CA MET A 204 -11.75 -1.48 14.09
C MET A 204 -10.99 -2.67 13.51
N PHE A 205 -10.00 -2.44 12.63
CA PHE A 205 -9.32 -3.50 11.89
C PHE A 205 -7.93 -3.84 12.44
N GLN A 206 -7.42 -3.07 13.39
CA GLN A 206 -6.22 -3.39 14.14
C GLN A 206 -6.57 -4.09 15.44
N SER A 207 -5.62 -4.87 15.95
CA SER A 207 -5.75 -5.43 17.30
C SER A 207 -5.63 -4.33 18.35
N SER A 208 -6.41 -4.41 19.42
CA SER A 208 -6.21 -3.60 20.62
C SER A 208 -4.96 -4.00 21.42
N SER A 209 -4.34 -5.13 21.07
CA SER A 209 -3.08 -5.62 21.64
C SER A 209 -2.08 -5.87 20.51
N PRO A 210 -1.57 -4.82 19.85
CA PRO A 210 -0.64 -4.98 18.73
C PRO A 210 0.70 -5.53 19.21
N SER A 211 1.37 -6.30 18.36
CA SER A 211 2.73 -6.75 18.64
C SER A 211 3.74 -5.62 18.41
N TYR A 212 4.33 -5.13 19.49
CA TYR A 212 5.38 -4.11 19.43
C TYR A 212 6.67 -4.64 18.82
N VAL A 213 6.91 -5.94 18.87
CA VAL A 213 8.04 -6.57 18.16
C VAL A 213 7.87 -6.41 16.64
N ILE A 214 6.65 -6.62 16.12
CA ILE A 214 6.35 -6.41 14.70
C ILE A 214 6.45 -4.91 14.36
N ALA A 215 5.89 -4.03 15.19
CA ALA A 215 5.95 -2.59 14.97
C ALA A 215 7.38 -2.05 14.96
N SER A 216 8.21 -2.49 15.92
CA SER A 216 9.63 -2.10 15.98
C SER A 216 10.42 -2.63 14.77
N SER A 217 10.14 -3.84 14.30
CA SER A 217 10.78 -4.38 13.10
C SER A 217 10.43 -3.56 11.85
N ALA A 218 9.21 -3.01 11.79
CA ALA A 218 8.81 -2.13 10.70
C ALA A 218 9.56 -0.78 10.74
N ASP A 219 9.79 -0.21 11.93
CA ASP A 219 10.55 1.03 12.05
C ASP A 219 12.03 0.83 11.74
N ILE A 220 12.63 -0.29 12.16
CA ILE A 220 14.00 -0.65 11.76
C ILE A 220 14.10 -0.77 10.24
N ALA A 221 13.15 -1.49 9.61
CA ALA A 221 13.14 -1.65 8.15
C ALA A 221 12.94 -0.32 7.40
N ARG A 222 12.20 0.64 7.98
CA ARG A 222 12.12 2.02 7.46
C ARG A 222 13.50 2.71 7.50
N ASP A 223 14.25 2.53 8.57
CA ASP A 223 15.57 3.13 8.69
C ASP A 223 16.56 2.58 7.65
N GLU A 224 16.53 1.27 7.43
CA GLU A 224 17.35 0.61 6.41
C GLU A 224 17.08 1.10 4.97
N LEU A 225 15.89 1.64 4.68
CA LEU A 225 15.58 2.25 3.38
C LEU A 225 16.39 3.51 3.09
N THR A 226 16.98 4.13 4.10
CA THR A 226 17.86 5.30 3.93
C THR A 226 19.22 4.94 3.36
N ASP A 227 19.64 3.68 3.43
CA ASP A 227 20.84 3.16 2.78
C ASP A 227 20.53 2.67 1.35
N GLY A 228 20.54 3.59 0.39
CA GLY A 228 20.30 3.29 -1.02
C GLY A 228 21.28 2.28 -1.61
N ALA A 229 22.53 2.22 -1.13
CA ALA A 229 23.57 1.38 -1.72
C ALA A 229 23.26 -0.12 -1.63
N MET A 230 22.64 -0.57 -0.54
CA MET A 230 22.21 -1.95 -0.37
C MET A 230 21.15 -2.34 -1.43
N TRP A 231 20.21 -1.46 -1.69
CA TRP A 231 19.13 -1.66 -2.64
C TRP A 231 19.61 -1.62 -4.09
N GLU A 232 20.53 -0.72 -4.42
CA GLU A 232 21.16 -0.63 -5.73
C GLU A 232 21.96 -1.90 -6.06
N LYS A 233 22.72 -2.43 -5.09
CA LYS A 233 23.40 -3.72 -5.24
C LYS A 233 22.42 -4.85 -5.55
N THR A 234 21.28 -4.91 -4.86
CA THR A 234 20.25 -5.92 -5.12
C THR A 234 19.65 -5.76 -6.52
N TYR A 235 19.38 -4.52 -6.94
CA TYR A 235 18.91 -4.23 -8.29
C TYR A 235 19.91 -4.71 -9.36
N ASP A 236 21.19 -4.43 -9.20
CA ASP A 236 22.23 -4.87 -10.13
C ASP A 236 22.37 -6.38 -10.20
N MET A 237 22.23 -7.06 -9.09
CA MET A 237 22.18 -8.54 -9.03
C MET A 237 21.00 -9.09 -9.84
N CYS A 238 19.80 -8.54 -9.65
CA CYS A 238 18.61 -8.95 -10.38
C CYS A 238 18.75 -8.67 -11.88
N LYS A 239 19.30 -7.51 -12.26
CA LYS A 239 19.56 -7.14 -13.64
C LYS A 239 20.54 -8.12 -14.30
N SER A 240 21.68 -8.38 -13.67
CA SER A 240 22.68 -9.33 -14.16
C SER A 240 22.11 -10.75 -14.32
N PHE A 241 21.26 -11.18 -13.37
CA PHE A 241 20.59 -12.48 -13.46
C PHE A 241 19.63 -12.53 -14.65
N LYS A 242 18.84 -11.48 -14.87
CA LYS A 242 17.91 -11.38 -16.01
C LYS A 242 18.65 -11.44 -17.35
N GLU A 243 19.77 -10.72 -17.49
CA GLU A 243 20.61 -10.75 -18.68
C GLU A 243 21.11 -12.17 -18.98
N LYS A 244 21.64 -12.87 -17.97
CA LYS A 244 22.12 -14.26 -18.12
C LYS A 244 21.02 -15.23 -18.52
N ILE A 245 19.80 -15.09 -17.99
CA ILE A 245 18.67 -15.95 -18.37
C ILE A 245 18.24 -15.68 -19.82
N THR A 246 18.20 -14.41 -20.23
CA THR A 246 17.82 -14.04 -21.60
C THR A 246 18.77 -14.67 -22.61
N ASP A 247 20.07 -14.74 -22.31
CA ASP A 247 21.08 -15.37 -23.15
C ASP A 247 20.90 -16.89 -23.33
N THR A 248 20.17 -17.54 -22.39
CA THR A 248 19.83 -18.98 -22.49
C THR A 248 18.59 -19.26 -23.34
N GLY A 249 17.92 -18.23 -23.88
CA GLY A 249 16.70 -18.35 -24.65
C GLY A 249 15.43 -18.58 -23.83
N ILE A 250 15.52 -18.55 -22.50
CA ILE A 250 14.37 -18.56 -21.60
C ILE A 250 13.78 -17.14 -21.59
N LYS A 251 12.50 -17.05 -21.93
CA LYS A 251 11.74 -15.79 -21.93
C LYS A 251 10.98 -15.61 -20.62
#